data_ac51e08c5c8c66c113ba5e8696ab3777
#
_entry.id   ac51e08c5c8c66c113ba5e8696ab3777
#
_cell.length_a   1.000
_cell.length_b   1.000
_cell.length_c   1.000
_cell.angle_alpha   90.00
_cell.angle_beta   90.00
_cell.angle_gamma   90.00
#
_symmetry.space_group_name_H-M   'P 1'
#
loop_
_entity.id
_entity.type
_entity.pdbx_description
1 polymer ?
#
loop_
_entity_poly.entity_id
_entity_poly.type
_entity_poly.pdbx_seq_one_letter_code
_entity_poly.pdbx_strand_id
1 'polypeptide(L)'
;KDTTKPAKRVGIKYEDIYAEHKNDKTKIGIDISKWQGNVDFEKLKKANVEFVMIRLGYQTGFGKELILDKYYEQNIKLANKYGIKAGVYFYSYASNPKEAKEQAEFVKKHIKNYKIDMPVAFDFEDWKNIGLAKLSIYDINKNAKTFLNEIKKDGYKVMNYGSKHYLENIWDIDYPTWLAHYTKKTNYSKEYKMWQLTENGLISGIQGFVDVNVLYE
;
A
#
# COMPACT_ATOMS: atom_id res chain seq x y z
N LYS A 1 31.49 -16.50 -16.53
CA LYS A 1 30.45 -15.54 -17.01
C LYS A 1 29.10 -16.23 -16.88
N ASP A 2 28.47 -16.05 -15.76
CA ASP A 2 27.12 -16.59 -15.51
C ASP A 2 26.12 -15.52 -15.97
N THR A 3 25.64 -15.68 -17.20
CA THR A 3 24.60 -14.82 -17.76
C THR A 3 23.26 -15.52 -17.58
N THR A 4 22.83 -15.68 -16.34
CA THR A 4 21.44 -16.07 -16.06
C THR A 4 20.55 -14.88 -16.38
N LYS A 5 19.86 -14.93 -17.53
CA LYS A 5 18.78 -13.99 -17.83
C LYS A 5 17.78 -14.04 -16.67
N PRO A 6 17.34 -12.89 -16.13
CA PRO A 6 16.32 -12.91 -15.08
C PRO A 6 15.12 -13.72 -15.57
N ALA A 7 14.63 -14.61 -14.73
CA ALA A 7 13.48 -15.45 -15.04
C ALA A 7 12.32 -14.53 -15.50
N LYS A 8 11.69 -14.87 -16.61
CA LYS A 8 10.56 -14.09 -17.15
C LYS A 8 9.45 -14.10 -16.10
N ARG A 9 9.06 -12.92 -15.58
CA ARG A 9 7.94 -12.80 -14.66
C ARG A 9 6.69 -13.36 -15.32
N VAL A 10 6.00 -14.26 -14.64
CA VAL A 10 4.75 -14.85 -15.10
C VAL A 10 3.60 -14.07 -14.47
N GLY A 11 2.75 -13.50 -15.31
CA GLY A 11 1.57 -12.76 -14.84
C GLY A 11 0.45 -13.68 -14.39
N ILE A 12 -0.32 -13.23 -13.41
CA ILE A 12 -1.51 -13.91 -12.88
C ILE A 12 -2.71 -13.04 -13.23
N LYS A 13 -3.72 -13.59 -13.89
CA LYS A 13 -4.91 -12.84 -14.24
C LYS A 13 -5.69 -12.47 -12.99
N TYR A 14 -6.10 -11.20 -12.91
CA TYR A 14 -6.93 -10.70 -11.81
C TYR A 14 -8.24 -11.50 -11.65
N GLU A 15 -8.86 -11.87 -12.76
CA GLU A 15 -10.10 -12.67 -12.77
C GLU A 15 -9.94 -14.03 -12.10
N ASP A 16 -8.78 -14.68 -12.24
CA ASP A 16 -8.49 -15.95 -11.58
C ASP A 16 -8.32 -15.76 -10.06
N ILE A 17 -7.62 -14.69 -9.66
CA ILE A 17 -7.48 -14.31 -8.24
C ILE A 17 -8.85 -13.98 -7.65
N TYR A 18 -9.66 -13.21 -8.38
CA TYR A 18 -11.01 -12.86 -7.94
C TYR A 18 -11.85 -14.11 -7.71
N ALA A 19 -11.86 -15.04 -8.66
CA ALA A 19 -12.62 -16.29 -8.56
C ALA A 19 -12.14 -17.19 -7.39
N GLU A 20 -10.83 -17.20 -7.11
CA GLU A 20 -10.26 -18.02 -6.03
C GLU A 20 -10.54 -17.45 -4.63
N HIS A 21 -10.48 -16.12 -4.47
CA HIS A 21 -10.47 -15.48 -3.15
C HIS A 21 -11.77 -14.75 -2.79
N LYS A 22 -12.66 -14.47 -3.75
CA LYS A 22 -13.90 -13.75 -3.47
C LYS A 22 -14.93 -14.62 -2.76
N ASN A 23 -15.42 -14.11 -1.63
CA ASN A 23 -16.54 -14.67 -0.88
C ASN A 23 -17.25 -13.55 -0.10
N ASP A 24 -18.23 -13.89 0.74
CA ASP A 24 -19.05 -12.92 1.49
C ASP A 24 -18.24 -12.12 2.53
N LYS A 25 -17.05 -12.59 2.91
CA LYS A 25 -16.19 -11.97 3.93
C LYS A 25 -14.94 -11.33 3.32
N THR A 26 -14.82 -11.29 2.00
CA THR A 26 -13.63 -10.75 1.34
C THR A 26 -13.99 -9.72 0.27
N LYS A 27 -13.07 -8.78 0.06
CA LYS A 27 -13.06 -7.89 -1.09
C LYS A 27 -11.73 -8.00 -1.82
N ILE A 28 -11.77 -7.96 -3.14
CA ILE A 28 -10.60 -8.05 -3.99
C ILE A 28 -10.33 -6.69 -4.61
N GLY A 29 -9.09 -6.24 -4.48
CA GLY A 29 -8.65 -4.95 -4.99
C GLY A 29 -7.20 -4.96 -5.43
N ILE A 30 -6.71 -3.78 -5.75
CA ILE A 30 -5.35 -3.57 -6.22
C ILE A 30 -4.70 -2.42 -5.47
N ASP A 31 -3.38 -2.32 -5.54
CA ASP A 31 -2.71 -1.07 -5.19
C ASP A 31 -1.90 -0.53 -6.37
N ILE A 32 -1.87 0.79 -6.48
CA ILE A 32 -1.32 1.52 -7.62
C ILE A 32 -0.52 2.75 -7.19
N SER A 33 0.43 3.10 -8.05
CA SER A 33 1.24 4.31 -7.92
C SER A 33 1.57 4.87 -9.31
N LYS A 34 2.50 5.80 -9.38
CA LYS A 34 3.02 6.32 -10.66
C LYS A 34 3.51 5.23 -11.62
N TRP A 35 3.86 4.05 -11.09
CA TRP A 35 4.41 2.96 -11.89
C TRP A 35 3.38 2.29 -12.81
N GLN A 36 2.09 2.36 -12.48
CA GLN A 36 1.01 1.89 -13.33
C GLN A 36 0.60 2.89 -14.43
N GLY A 37 1.14 4.12 -14.38
CA GLY A 37 0.84 5.15 -15.38
C GLY A 37 -0.63 5.55 -15.42
N ASN A 38 -1.16 5.74 -16.61
CA ASN A 38 -2.58 6.02 -16.80
C ASN A 38 -3.41 4.76 -16.62
N VAL A 39 -4.28 4.78 -15.61
CA VAL A 39 -5.18 3.68 -15.26
C VAL A 39 -6.58 3.96 -15.76
N ASP A 40 -7.18 3.00 -16.44
CA ASP A 40 -8.55 3.05 -16.92
C ASP A 40 -9.51 2.49 -15.86
N PHE A 41 -10.05 3.37 -15.02
CA PHE A 41 -10.95 3.00 -13.92
C PHE A 41 -12.30 2.44 -14.38
N GLU A 42 -12.76 2.77 -15.58
CA GLU A 42 -13.95 2.15 -16.14
C GLU A 42 -13.73 0.65 -16.37
N LYS A 43 -12.59 0.28 -16.95
CA LYS A 43 -12.19 -1.11 -17.12
C LYS A 43 -11.96 -1.83 -15.80
N LEU A 44 -11.34 -1.16 -14.80
CA LEU A 44 -11.20 -1.72 -13.45
C LEU A 44 -12.58 -2.03 -12.84
N LYS A 45 -13.54 -1.12 -12.98
CA LYS A 45 -14.90 -1.33 -12.48
C LYS A 45 -15.58 -2.51 -13.18
N LYS A 46 -15.44 -2.65 -14.50
CA LYS A 46 -15.95 -3.79 -15.27
C LYS A 46 -15.29 -5.12 -14.90
N ALA A 47 -14.02 -5.07 -14.46
CA ALA A 47 -13.28 -6.23 -13.95
C ALA A 47 -13.59 -6.57 -12.48
N ASN A 48 -14.58 -5.93 -11.87
CA ASN A 48 -14.98 -6.12 -10.48
C ASN A 48 -13.89 -5.75 -9.44
N VAL A 49 -13.06 -4.75 -9.71
CA VAL A 49 -12.19 -4.18 -8.69
C VAL A 49 -13.05 -3.48 -7.64
N GLU A 50 -13.01 -3.98 -6.40
CA GLU A 50 -13.87 -3.50 -5.32
C GLU A 50 -13.23 -2.35 -4.54
N PHE A 51 -11.90 -2.32 -4.46
CA PHE A 51 -11.15 -1.23 -3.83
C PHE A 51 -9.78 -1.01 -4.49
N VAL A 52 -9.23 0.17 -4.25
CA VAL A 52 -7.88 0.54 -4.68
C VAL A 52 -7.15 1.24 -3.54
N MET A 53 -5.91 0.82 -3.27
CA MET A 53 -4.97 1.55 -2.43
C MET A 53 -4.06 2.37 -3.34
N ILE A 54 -4.05 3.69 -3.17
CA ILE A 54 -3.36 4.62 -4.07
C ILE A 54 -2.17 5.23 -3.34
N ARG A 55 -0.97 5.14 -3.89
CA ARG A 55 0.15 5.89 -3.32
C ARG A 55 -0.14 7.39 -3.41
N LEU A 56 -0.32 8.03 -2.26
CA LEU A 56 -0.52 9.47 -2.20
C LEU A 56 0.78 10.21 -2.44
N GLY A 57 1.84 9.77 -1.80
CA GLY A 57 3.13 10.42 -1.89
C GLY A 57 4.25 9.54 -1.32
N TYR A 58 5.45 10.08 -1.39
CA TYR A 58 6.65 9.36 -0.99
C TYR A 58 7.82 10.31 -0.72
N GLN A 59 8.86 9.79 -0.08
CA GLN A 59 10.20 10.36 -0.08
C GLN A 59 11.15 9.45 -0.88
N THR A 60 12.25 10.00 -1.37
CA THR A 60 13.29 9.24 -2.10
C THR A 60 14.42 8.78 -1.19
N GLY A 61 14.36 9.08 0.09
CA GLY A 61 15.34 8.74 1.12
C GLY A 61 15.18 9.60 2.35
N PHE A 62 15.93 9.29 3.38
CA PHE A 62 15.96 10.06 4.63
C PHE A 62 16.41 11.51 4.40
N GLY A 63 15.71 12.46 5.02
CA GLY A 63 15.96 13.90 4.88
C GLY A 63 15.63 14.49 3.52
N LYS A 64 14.91 13.76 2.66
CA LYS A 64 14.43 14.27 1.37
C LYS A 64 13.03 14.86 1.51
N GLU A 65 12.66 15.70 0.55
CA GLU A 65 11.35 16.35 0.50
C GLU A 65 10.18 15.35 0.34
N LEU A 66 9.00 15.79 0.74
CA LEU A 66 7.75 15.07 0.53
C LEU A 66 7.29 15.30 -0.91
N ILE A 67 7.08 14.22 -1.65
CA ILE A 67 6.69 14.27 -3.05
C ILE A 67 5.27 13.71 -3.19
N LEU A 68 4.36 14.47 -3.79
CA LEU A 68 3.05 13.95 -4.19
C LEU A 68 3.24 12.98 -5.37
N ASP A 69 2.58 11.83 -5.34
CA ASP A 69 2.65 10.91 -6.48
C ASP A 69 2.02 11.55 -7.72
N LYS A 70 2.71 11.47 -8.84
CA LYS A 70 2.33 12.13 -10.10
C LYS A 70 0.89 11.84 -10.54
N TYR A 71 0.41 10.62 -10.27
CA TYR A 71 -0.93 10.18 -10.68
C TYR A 71 -1.94 10.17 -9.53
N TYR A 72 -1.56 10.57 -8.31
CA TYR A 72 -2.44 10.50 -7.14
C TYR A 72 -3.78 11.20 -7.36
N GLU A 73 -3.74 12.49 -7.73
CA GLU A 73 -4.98 13.27 -7.88
C GLU A 73 -5.90 12.74 -8.97
N GLN A 74 -5.34 12.29 -10.08
CA GLN A 74 -6.10 11.66 -11.14
C GLN A 74 -6.75 10.37 -10.66
N ASN A 75 -5.97 9.50 -10.00
CA ASN A 75 -6.42 8.19 -9.56
C ASN A 75 -7.51 8.29 -8.49
N ILE A 76 -7.34 9.18 -7.48
CA ILE A 76 -8.36 9.34 -6.42
C ILE A 76 -9.67 9.91 -6.95
N LYS A 77 -9.61 10.89 -7.88
CA LYS A 77 -10.80 11.44 -8.55
C LYS A 77 -11.54 10.37 -9.36
N LEU A 78 -10.82 9.54 -10.10
CA LEU A 78 -11.40 8.47 -10.91
C LEU A 78 -11.95 7.34 -10.04
N ALA A 79 -11.26 6.94 -8.97
CA ALA A 79 -11.78 5.96 -8.03
C ALA A 79 -13.13 6.41 -7.45
N ASN A 80 -13.21 7.66 -6.96
CA ASN A 80 -14.45 8.22 -6.44
C ASN A 80 -15.54 8.31 -7.53
N LYS A 81 -15.20 8.75 -8.76
CA LYS A 81 -16.14 8.84 -9.89
C LYS A 81 -16.77 7.50 -10.25
N TYR A 82 -15.97 6.43 -10.30
CA TYR A 82 -16.44 5.10 -10.67
C TYR A 82 -16.97 4.27 -9.50
N GLY A 83 -16.99 4.85 -8.27
CA GLY A 83 -17.47 4.18 -7.08
C GLY A 83 -16.64 2.96 -6.67
N ILE A 84 -15.33 3.00 -6.96
CA ILE A 84 -14.35 2.05 -6.43
C ILE A 84 -13.87 2.59 -5.08
N LYS A 85 -13.97 1.78 -4.01
CA LYS A 85 -13.55 2.21 -2.67
C LYS A 85 -12.06 2.55 -2.67
N ALA A 86 -11.70 3.72 -2.14
CA ALA A 86 -10.33 4.22 -2.18
C ALA A 86 -9.72 4.35 -0.80
N GLY A 87 -8.48 3.91 -0.68
CA GLY A 87 -7.56 4.21 0.39
C GLY A 87 -6.25 4.75 -0.16
N VAL A 88 -5.39 5.18 0.72
CA VAL A 88 -4.10 5.73 0.32
C VAL A 88 -2.95 5.16 1.15
N TYR A 89 -1.74 5.19 0.61
CA TYR A 89 -0.54 4.91 1.37
C TYR A 89 0.55 5.95 1.12
N PHE A 90 1.43 6.11 2.09
CA PHE A 90 2.58 7.02 2.01
C PHE A 90 3.88 6.22 2.21
N TYR A 91 4.78 6.26 1.22
CA TYR A 91 6.08 5.62 1.30
C TYR A 91 7.05 6.52 2.06
N SER A 92 7.32 6.15 3.30
CA SER A 92 7.97 6.99 4.31
C SER A 92 9.46 6.75 4.42
N TYR A 93 10.20 7.83 4.64
CA TYR A 93 11.55 7.85 5.15
C TYR A 93 11.68 8.78 6.36
N ALA A 94 10.64 8.86 7.21
CA ALA A 94 10.71 9.67 8.41
C ALA A 94 11.85 9.22 9.31
N SER A 95 12.76 10.13 9.67
CA SER A 95 13.88 9.87 10.54
C SER A 95 13.58 10.12 12.03
N ASN A 96 12.46 10.75 12.31
CA ASN A 96 12.01 11.08 13.67
C ASN A 96 10.50 11.32 13.71
N PRO A 97 9.89 11.35 14.93
CA PRO A 97 8.44 11.57 15.08
C PRO A 97 7.94 12.91 14.53
N LYS A 98 8.78 13.96 14.51
CA LYS A 98 8.38 15.25 13.93
C LYS A 98 8.16 15.13 12.42
N GLU A 99 9.08 14.51 11.71
CA GLU A 99 8.94 14.23 10.28
C GLU A 99 7.76 13.31 9.98
N ALA A 100 7.56 12.26 10.81
CA ALA A 100 6.40 11.38 10.67
C ALA A 100 5.08 12.14 10.83
N LYS A 101 5.01 13.11 11.74
CA LYS A 101 3.86 13.99 11.89
C LYS A 101 3.68 14.91 10.68
N GLU A 102 4.76 15.49 10.16
CA GLU A 102 4.73 16.32 8.95
C GLU A 102 4.22 15.51 7.74
N GLN A 103 4.61 14.25 7.60
CA GLN A 103 4.07 13.35 6.59
C GLN A 103 2.57 13.09 6.78
N ALA A 104 2.11 12.87 8.00
CA ALA A 104 0.69 12.69 8.30
C ALA A 104 -0.11 13.94 7.94
N GLU A 105 0.37 15.14 8.28
CA GLU A 105 -0.26 16.40 7.89
C GLU A 105 -0.29 16.58 6.36
N PHE A 106 0.80 16.22 5.67
CA PHE A 106 0.84 16.21 4.22
C PHE A 106 -0.25 15.30 3.64
N VAL A 107 -0.41 14.08 4.16
CA VAL A 107 -1.45 13.15 3.73
C VAL A 107 -2.83 13.74 4.00
N LYS A 108 -3.12 14.19 5.21
CA LYS A 108 -4.43 14.78 5.58
C LYS A 108 -4.82 15.95 4.69
N LYS A 109 -3.86 16.84 4.37
CA LYS A 109 -4.06 17.97 3.45
C LYS A 109 -4.58 17.51 2.08
N HIS A 110 -4.08 16.39 1.56
CA HIS A 110 -4.38 15.93 0.21
C HIS A 110 -5.61 15.03 0.13
N ILE A 111 -6.02 14.39 1.23
CA ILE A 111 -7.21 13.51 1.24
C ILE A 111 -8.51 14.22 1.62
N LYS A 112 -8.46 15.37 2.30
CA LYS A 112 -9.63 16.03 2.92
C LYS A 112 -10.81 16.31 1.99
N ASN A 113 -10.55 16.44 0.68
CA ASN A 113 -11.57 16.76 -0.32
C ASN A 113 -12.05 15.53 -1.11
N TYR A 114 -11.62 14.35 -0.72
CA TYR A 114 -11.95 13.10 -1.40
C TYR A 114 -12.65 12.12 -0.45
N LYS A 115 -13.43 11.23 -1.02
CA LYS A 115 -14.00 10.13 -0.26
C LYS A 115 -12.94 9.04 -0.05
N ILE A 116 -12.59 8.79 1.19
CA ILE A 116 -11.63 7.77 1.61
C ILE A 116 -12.39 6.69 2.38
N ASP A 117 -12.73 5.60 1.70
CA ASP A 117 -13.51 4.49 2.27
C ASP A 117 -12.61 3.41 2.90
N MET A 118 -11.36 3.36 2.47
CA MET A 118 -10.34 2.39 2.87
C MET A 118 -9.31 3.05 3.77
N PRO A 119 -8.44 2.29 4.46
CA PRO A 119 -7.45 2.87 5.35
C PRO A 119 -6.44 3.80 4.67
N VAL A 120 -5.80 4.64 5.50
CA VAL A 120 -4.53 5.30 5.21
C VAL A 120 -3.41 4.41 5.76
N ALA A 121 -2.49 3.97 4.91
CA ALA A 121 -1.42 3.08 5.31
C ALA A 121 -0.06 3.78 5.42
N PHE A 122 0.71 3.38 6.43
CA PHE A 122 2.12 3.69 6.56
C PHE A 122 2.93 2.59 5.88
N ASP A 123 3.87 2.99 5.02
CA ASP A 123 4.72 2.08 4.27
C ASP A 123 6.19 2.47 4.46
N PHE A 124 7.00 1.57 5.02
CA PHE A 124 8.44 1.70 5.12
C PHE A 124 9.11 0.36 4.81
N GLU A 125 10.05 0.38 3.85
CA GLU A 125 10.65 -0.85 3.33
C GLU A 125 12.20 -0.85 3.34
N ASP A 126 12.83 0.30 3.55
CA ASP A 126 14.30 0.42 3.42
C ASP A 126 15.07 0.04 4.69
N TRP A 127 14.77 -1.14 5.21
CA TRP A 127 15.39 -1.68 6.43
C TRP A 127 16.91 -1.82 6.35
N LYS A 128 17.47 -1.95 5.15
CA LYS A 128 18.92 -2.11 4.94
C LYS A 128 19.68 -0.82 5.23
N ASN A 129 19.05 0.33 5.08
CA ASN A 129 19.69 1.64 5.16
C ASN A 129 19.37 2.41 6.45
N ILE A 130 18.63 1.84 7.40
CA ILE A 130 18.32 2.52 8.67
C ILE A 130 19.57 2.90 9.46
N GLY A 131 20.59 2.05 9.44
CA GLY A 131 21.87 2.32 10.09
C GLY A 131 22.62 3.51 9.49
N LEU A 132 22.50 3.76 8.18
CA LEU A 132 23.09 4.93 7.52
C LEU A 132 22.43 6.23 8.00
N ALA A 133 21.15 6.19 8.33
CA ALA A 133 20.42 7.30 8.94
C ALA A 133 20.57 7.36 10.47
N LYS A 134 21.39 6.50 11.06
CA LYS A 134 21.57 6.36 12.52
C LYS A 134 20.26 6.06 13.26
N LEU A 135 19.36 5.32 12.63
CA LEU A 135 18.09 4.92 13.18
C LEU A 135 18.13 3.48 13.68
N SER A 136 17.39 3.21 14.72
CA SER A 136 17.10 1.86 15.21
C SER A 136 15.73 1.37 14.71
N ILE A 137 15.48 0.07 14.85
CA ILE A 137 14.16 -0.52 14.66
C ILE A 137 13.11 0.16 15.54
N TYR A 138 13.48 0.51 16.77
CA TYR A 138 12.61 1.24 17.70
C TYR A 138 12.20 2.61 17.15
N ASP A 139 13.12 3.36 16.53
CA ASP A 139 12.83 4.68 15.95
C ASP A 139 11.83 4.56 14.79
N ILE A 140 12.00 3.57 13.90
CA ILE A 140 11.08 3.34 12.80
C ILE A 140 9.68 2.97 13.32
N ASN A 141 9.58 2.08 14.31
CA ASN A 141 8.30 1.74 14.94
C ASN A 141 7.65 2.97 15.59
N LYS A 142 8.43 3.81 16.26
CA LYS A 142 7.94 5.06 16.87
C LYS A 142 7.42 6.04 15.81
N ASN A 143 8.13 6.18 14.69
CA ASN A 143 7.72 7.03 13.57
C ASN A 143 6.40 6.53 12.94
N ALA A 144 6.29 5.22 12.70
CA ALA A 144 5.06 4.62 12.20
C ALA A 144 3.87 4.85 13.15
N LYS A 145 4.05 4.58 14.45
CA LYS A 145 3.03 4.86 15.49
C LYS A 145 2.61 6.34 15.49
N THR A 146 3.57 7.24 15.33
CA THR A 146 3.29 8.69 15.29
C THR A 146 2.43 9.05 14.07
N PHE A 147 2.84 8.61 12.87
CA PHE A 147 2.08 8.85 11.64
C PHE A 147 0.66 8.31 11.74
N LEU A 148 0.50 7.05 12.12
CA LEU A 148 -0.82 6.40 12.20
C LEU A 148 -1.72 7.04 13.25
N ASN A 149 -1.18 7.44 14.40
CA ASN A 149 -1.92 8.18 15.42
C ASN A 149 -2.42 9.53 14.92
N GLU A 150 -1.57 10.30 14.21
CA GLU A 150 -1.97 11.61 13.69
C GLU A 150 -3.10 11.48 12.65
N ILE A 151 -3.04 10.49 11.77
CA ILE A 151 -4.12 10.19 10.81
C ILE A 151 -5.41 9.79 11.52
N LYS A 152 -5.30 8.93 12.55
CA LYS A 152 -6.47 8.42 13.31
C LYS A 152 -7.22 9.52 14.07
N LYS A 153 -6.54 10.59 14.51
CA LYS A 153 -7.17 11.73 15.19
C LYS A 153 -8.26 12.39 14.35
N ASP A 154 -8.11 12.39 13.03
CA ASP A 154 -9.08 12.99 12.10
C ASP A 154 -10.18 11.98 11.67
N GLY A 155 -10.25 10.81 12.34
CA GLY A 155 -11.30 9.80 12.13
C GLY A 155 -11.03 8.82 10.98
N TYR A 156 -9.89 8.90 10.30
CA TYR A 156 -9.55 7.95 9.24
C TYR A 156 -9.16 6.58 9.82
N LYS A 157 -9.53 5.52 9.11
CA LYS A 157 -9.00 4.18 9.36
C LYS A 157 -7.52 4.15 9.00
N VAL A 158 -6.74 3.39 9.74
CA VAL A 158 -5.29 3.29 9.53
C VAL A 158 -4.84 1.85 9.42
N MET A 159 -3.70 1.63 8.76
CA MET A 159 -3.11 0.32 8.56
C MET A 159 -1.60 0.42 8.47
N ASN A 160 -0.87 -0.56 8.97
CA ASN A 160 0.57 -0.68 8.76
C ASN A 160 0.85 -1.70 7.68
N TYR A 161 1.61 -1.31 6.65
CA TYR A 161 2.06 -2.20 5.60
C TYR A 161 3.42 -2.81 5.93
N GLY A 162 3.61 -4.06 5.55
CA GLY A 162 4.91 -4.69 5.62
C GLY A 162 4.95 -6.08 4.99
N SER A 163 6.14 -6.50 4.59
CA SER A 163 6.34 -7.89 4.18
C SER A 163 6.29 -8.82 5.39
N LYS A 164 5.91 -10.08 5.14
CA LYS A 164 5.80 -11.11 6.17
C LYS A 164 7.00 -11.14 7.12
N HIS A 165 8.23 -11.14 6.55
CA HIS A 165 9.45 -11.19 7.36
C HIS A 165 9.55 -10.05 8.36
N TYR A 166 9.28 -8.82 7.94
CA TYR A 166 9.38 -7.64 8.81
C TYR A 166 8.22 -7.56 9.80
N LEU A 167 7.02 -7.98 9.41
CA LEU A 167 5.86 -8.05 10.32
C LEU A 167 6.04 -9.08 11.43
N GLU A 168 6.71 -10.19 11.15
CA GLU A 168 6.97 -11.23 12.16
C GLU A 168 8.09 -10.87 13.13
N ASN A 169 9.13 -10.17 12.65
CA ASN A 169 10.40 -10.08 13.38
C ASN A 169 10.78 -8.66 13.81
N ILE A 170 10.19 -7.62 13.20
CA ILE A 170 10.69 -6.24 13.35
C ILE A 170 9.59 -5.26 13.73
N TRP A 171 8.42 -5.34 13.08
CA TRP A 171 7.30 -4.47 13.41
C TRP A 171 6.72 -4.80 14.78
N ASP A 172 6.71 -3.80 15.67
CA ASP A 172 6.12 -3.83 17.03
C ASP A 172 5.10 -2.69 17.15
N ILE A 173 4.01 -2.81 16.36
CA ILE A 173 2.91 -1.84 16.40
C ILE A 173 1.57 -2.56 16.38
N ASP A 174 0.67 -2.10 17.25
CA ASP A 174 -0.68 -2.64 17.41
C ASP A 174 -1.67 -1.85 16.55
N TYR A 175 -1.61 -2.09 15.24
CA TYR A 175 -2.51 -1.52 14.24
C TYR A 175 -2.94 -2.60 13.26
N PRO A 176 -4.10 -2.43 12.58
CA PRO A 176 -4.48 -3.33 11.49
C PRO A 176 -3.35 -3.49 10.48
N THR A 177 -3.10 -4.73 10.10
CA THR A 177 -1.95 -5.10 9.26
C THR A 177 -2.36 -5.28 7.80
N TRP A 178 -1.59 -4.68 6.90
CA TRP A 178 -1.56 -4.99 5.47
C TRP A 178 -0.31 -5.81 5.18
N LEU A 179 -0.52 -7.12 5.04
CA LEU A 179 0.53 -8.12 4.85
C LEU A 179 0.93 -8.21 3.37
N ALA A 180 2.21 -8.07 3.07
CA ALA A 180 2.78 -8.48 1.78
C ALA A 180 3.45 -9.86 1.91
N HIS A 181 2.91 -10.84 1.19
CA HIS A 181 3.46 -12.18 1.10
C HIS A 181 3.04 -12.82 -0.23
N TYR A 182 3.96 -12.83 -1.19
CA TYR A 182 3.70 -13.27 -2.57
C TYR A 182 3.70 -14.79 -2.65
N THR A 183 2.53 -15.39 -2.46
CA THR A 183 2.32 -16.84 -2.41
C THR A 183 0.85 -17.16 -2.66
N LYS A 184 0.56 -18.40 -3.03
CA LYS A 184 -0.82 -18.90 -3.17
C LYS A 184 -1.56 -19.02 -1.83
N LYS A 185 -0.83 -19.34 -0.75
CA LYS A 185 -1.38 -19.47 0.60
C LYS A 185 -0.37 -18.94 1.60
N THR A 186 -0.77 -17.92 2.36
CA THR A 186 0.11 -17.38 3.39
C THR A 186 0.16 -18.31 4.62
N ASN A 187 1.33 -18.41 5.22
CA ASN A 187 1.57 -19.05 6.51
C ASN A 187 1.93 -17.99 7.59
N TYR A 188 1.55 -16.73 7.37
CA TYR A 188 1.66 -15.70 8.39
C TYR A 188 0.74 -16.03 9.57
N SER A 189 1.28 -16.03 10.79
CA SER A 189 0.60 -16.56 11.97
C SER A 189 -0.11 -15.50 12.82
N LYS A 190 0.18 -14.20 12.58
CA LYS A 190 -0.46 -13.11 13.31
C LYS A 190 -1.72 -12.61 12.56
N GLU A 191 -2.52 -11.79 13.23
CA GLU A 191 -3.70 -11.18 12.61
C GLU A 191 -3.33 -10.19 11.50
N TYR A 192 -4.07 -10.21 10.39
CA TYR A 192 -3.98 -9.24 9.31
C TYR A 192 -5.37 -8.95 8.72
N LYS A 193 -5.56 -7.76 8.22
CA LYS A 193 -6.83 -7.32 7.62
C LYS A 193 -6.77 -7.27 6.10
N MET A 194 -5.60 -7.09 5.52
CA MET A 194 -5.42 -7.09 4.08
C MET A 194 -4.14 -7.88 3.71
N TRP A 195 -4.21 -8.62 2.63
CA TRP A 195 -3.12 -9.42 2.11
C TRP A 195 -2.82 -9.06 0.66
N GLN A 196 -1.63 -8.52 0.42
CA GLN A 196 -1.05 -8.35 -0.90
C GLN A 196 -0.40 -9.67 -1.32
N LEU A 197 -1.08 -10.41 -2.19
CA LEU A 197 -0.74 -11.80 -2.48
C LEU A 197 0.18 -11.96 -3.69
N THR A 198 0.28 -10.95 -4.54
CA THR A 198 1.15 -10.94 -5.72
C THR A 198 1.44 -9.51 -6.20
N GLU A 199 2.62 -9.33 -6.78
CA GLU A 199 3.02 -8.14 -7.55
C GLU A 199 2.96 -8.35 -9.08
N ASN A 200 2.40 -9.47 -9.52
CA ASN A 200 2.38 -9.88 -10.92
C ASN A 200 0.96 -10.00 -11.48
N GLY A 201 0.00 -9.29 -10.90
CA GLY A 201 -1.37 -9.27 -11.40
C GLY A 201 -1.48 -8.66 -12.80
N LEU A 202 -2.32 -9.23 -13.64
CA LEU A 202 -2.67 -8.70 -14.97
C LEU A 202 -4.16 -8.38 -15.00
N ILE A 203 -4.49 -7.14 -15.32
CA ILE A 203 -5.88 -6.67 -15.35
C ILE A 203 -6.12 -5.72 -16.52
N SER A 204 -7.31 -5.78 -17.10
CA SER A 204 -7.74 -4.81 -18.10
C SER A 204 -7.80 -3.40 -17.51
N GLY A 205 -7.19 -2.44 -18.18
CA GLY A 205 -7.14 -1.04 -17.72
C GLY A 205 -5.79 -0.62 -17.13
N ILE A 206 -4.86 -1.57 -16.93
CA ILE A 206 -3.48 -1.29 -16.52
C ILE A 206 -2.52 -1.96 -17.51
N GLN A 207 -1.49 -1.22 -17.91
CA GLN A 207 -0.40 -1.77 -18.72
C GLN A 207 0.68 -2.35 -17.78
N GLY A 208 1.04 -3.62 -18.00
CA GLY A 208 2.01 -4.32 -17.17
C GLY A 208 1.41 -4.93 -15.91
N PHE A 209 2.25 -5.10 -14.90
CA PHE A 209 1.89 -5.76 -13.65
C PHE A 209 1.31 -4.79 -12.62
N VAL A 210 0.45 -5.33 -11.78
CA VAL A 210 -0.15 -4.62 -10.64
C VAL A 210 -0.22 -5.53 -9.42
N ASP A 211 -0.08 -4.94 -8.25
CA ASP A 211 -0.25 -5.62 -6.97
C ASP A 211 -1.73 -5.92 -6.72
N VAL A 212 -2.04 -7.17 -6.32
CA VAL A 212 -3.41 -7.60 -6.04
C VAL A 212 -3.56 -7.94 -4.56
N ASN A 213 -4.67 -7.49 -4.00
CA ASN A 213 -4.94 -7.54 -2.58
C ASN A 213 -6.28 -8.20 -2.25
N VAL A 214 -6.32 -8.94 -1.15
CA VAL A 214 -7.53 -9.46 -0.52
C VAL A 214 -7.73 -8.73 0.80
N LEU A 215 -8.86 -8.06 0.97
CA LEU A 215 -9.31 -7.47 2.24
C LEU A 215 -10.26 -8.44 2.92
N TYR A 216 -10.08 -8.66 4.22
CA TYR A 216 -10.93 -9.49 5.09
C TYR A 216 -11.81 -8.58 5.95
N GLU A 217 -13.14 -8.79 5.88
CA GLU A 217 -14.18 -8.04 6.62
C GLU A 217 -14.57 -8.71 7.92
#